data_56e378c3acd0e08d3eb0df8bac870b2d
#
_entry.id   56e378c3acd0e08d3eb0df8bac870b2d
#
_cell.length_a   1.000
_cell.length_b   1.000
_cell.length_c   1.000
_cell.angle_alpha   90.00
_cell.angle_beta   90.00
_cell.angle_gamma   90.00
#
_symmetry.space_group_name_H-M   'P 1'
#
loop_
_entity.id
_entity.type
_entity.pdbx_description
1 polymer ?
#
loop_
_entity_poly.entity_id
_entity_poly.type
_entity_poly.pdbx_seq_one_letter_code
_entity_poly.pdbx_strand_id
1 'polypeptide(L)'
;MDRVCGLDVHKDSVFMCILTANGEKIEDVFGTLTPELDRLRDTLVSHGVGKVAMESTSIYWVPIWRILECDFDVKLVNPYFIRQLPG
;
A
#
# COMPACT_ATOMS: atom_id res chain seq x y z
N MET A 1 16.94 -3.67 -7.76
CA MET A 1 16.41 -2.44 -7.13
C MET A 1 14.95 -2.67 -6.78
N ASP A 2 14.58 -2.39 -5.54
CA ASP A 2 13.22 -2.67 -5.10
C ASP A 2 12.23 -1.69 -5.73
N ARG A 3 11.11 -2.24 -6.19
CA ARG A 3 10.00 -1.41 -6.65
C ARG A 3 9.26 -0.86 -5.44
N VAL A 4 8.63 0.28 -5.61
CA VAL A 4 7.85 0.92 -4.56
C VAL A 4 6.38 0.86 -4.90
N CYS A 5 5.55 0.84 -3.86
CA CYS A 5 4.10 0.78 -4.00
C CYS A 5 3.45 1.81 -3.11
N GLY A 6 2.41 2.46 -3.63
CA GLY A 6 1.51 3.29 -2.84
C GLY A 6 0.17 2.58 -2.68
N LEU A 7 -0.35 2.58 -1.47
CA LEU A 7 -1.68 2.06 -1.17
C LEU A 7 -2.55 3.19 -0.62
N ASP A 8 -3.75 3.30 -1.17
CA ASP A 8 -4.77 4.22 -0.69
C ASP A 8 -5.89 3.37 -0.08
N VAL A 9 -5.97 3.40 1.25
CA VAL A 9 -6.82 2.49 2.03
C VAL A 9 -8.11 3.18 2.43
N HIS A 10 -9.20 2.58 2.04
CA HIS A 10 -10.55 3.00 2.42
C HIS A 10 -11.24 1.87 3.19
N LYS A 11 -12.44 2.14 3.66
CA LYS A 11 -13.18 1.18 4.47
C LYS A 11 -13.33 -0.19 3.79
N ASP A 12 -13.69 -0.19 2.52
CA ASP A 12 -14.04 -1.42 1.79
C ASP A 12 -13.13 -1.71 0.61
N SER A 13 -12.12 -0.87 0.38
CA SER A 13 -11.25 -1.03 -0.79
C SER A 13 -9.85 -0.50 -0.55
N VAL A 14 -8.90 -1.07 -1.28
CA VAL A 14 -7.51 -0.65 -1.28
C VAL A 14 -7.09 -0.41 -2.74
N PHE A 15 -6.71 0.81 -3.05
CA PHE A 15 -6.14 1.14 -4.35
C PHE A 15 -4.63 0.96 -4.29
N MET A 16 -4.10 0.19 -5.24
CA MET A 16 -2.67 -0.13 -5.31
C MET A 16 -2.08 0.53 -6.55
N CYS A 17 -0.90 1.14 -6.36
CA CYS A 17 -0.11 1.65 -7.48
C CYS A 17 1.35 1.25 -7.27
N ILE A 18 1.87 0.41 -8.15
CA ILE A 18 3.28 0.01 -8.14
C ILE A 18 4.01 0.84 -9.17
N LEU A 19 5.10 1.49 -8.75
CA LEU A 19 5.96 2.25 -9.64
C LEU A 19 7.15 1.39 -10.05
N THR A 20 7.38 1.29 -11.36
CA THR A 20 8.52 0.55 -11.90
C THR A 20 9.66 1.52 -12.23
N ALA A 21 10.86 0.94 -12.40
CA ALA A 21 12.07 1.75 -12.64
C ALA A 21 12.00 2.56 -13.93
N ASN A 22 11.24 2.11 -14.93
CA ASN A 22 11.11 2.82 -16.21
C ASN A 22 9.90 3.79 -16.24
N GLY A 23 9.31 4.07 -15.09
CA GLY A 23 8.22 5.04 -14.98
C GLY A 23 6.83 4.47 -15.25
N GLU A 24 6.71 3.18 -15.49
CA GLU A 24 5.40 2.56 -15.66
C GLU A 24 4.69 2.42 -14.33
N LYS A 25 3.37 2.43 -14.37
CA LYS A 25 2.53 2.22 -13.21
C LYS A 25 1.70 0.96 -13.39
N ILE A 26 1.64 0.14 -12.33
CA ILE A 26 0.76 -1.02 -12.29
C ILE A 26 -0.28 -0.72 -11.23
N GLU A 27 -1.53 -0.63 -11.62
CA GLU A 27 -2.62 -0.23 -10.73
C GLU A 27 -3.67 -1.32 -10.65
N ASP A 28 -4.22 -1.52 -9.45
CA ASP A 28 -5.31 -2.47 -9.22
C ASP A 28 -6.08 -2.05 -7.96
N VAL A 29 -7.24 -2.63 -7.78
CA VAL A 29 -8.11 -2.39 -6.63
C VAL A 29 -8.41 -3.71 -5.96
N PHE A 30 -8.31 -3.73 -4.64
CA PHE A 30 -8.56 -4.93 -3.82
C PHE A 30 -9.64 -4.65 -2.79
N GLY A 31 -10.36 -5.68 -2.40
CA GLY A 31 -11.24 -5.59 -1.23
C GLY A 31 -10.43 -5.68 0.06
N THR A 32 -11.12 -5.63 1.20
CA THR A 32 -10.47 -5.63 2.51
C THR A 32 -10.70 -6.91 3.30
N LEU A 33 -11.37 -7.90 2.72
CA LEU A 33 -11.49 -9.22 3.32
C LEU A 33 -10.20 -10.01 3.14
N THR A 34 -9.95 -10.97 4.02
CA THR A 34 -8.68 -11.70 4.07
C THR A 34 -8.24 -12.28 2.72
N PRO A 35 -9.11 -12.95 1.92
CA PRO A 35 -8.67 -13.46 0.63
C PRO A 35 -8.16 -12.38 -0.31
N GLU A 36 -8.77 -11.19 -0.27
CA GLU A 36 -8.35 -10.07 -1.11
C GLU A 36 -7.05 -9.47 -0.62
N LEU A 37 -6.84 -9.39 0.70
CA LEU A 37 -5.58 -8.90 1.25
C LEU A 37 -4.44 -9.87 0.98
N ASP A 38 -4.70 -11.17 0.99
CA ASP A 38 -3.71 -12.17 0.57
C ASP A 38 -3.35 -12.01 -0.91
N ARG A 39 -4.34 -11.73 -1.75
CA ARG A 39 -4.11 -11.47 -3.17
C ARG A 39 -3.28 -10.20 -3.38
N LEU A 40 -3.54 -9.17 -2.58
CA LEU A 40 -2.73 -7.95 -2.60
C LEU A 40 -1.28 -8.27 -2.27
N ARG A 41 -1.04 -9.01 -1.19
CA ARG A 41 0.31 -9.39 -0.79
C ARG A 41 1.01 -10.17 -1.88
N ASP A 42 0.34 -11.18 -2.44
CA ASP A 42 0.91 -12.01 -3.50
C ASP A 42 1.24 -11.19 -4.74
N THR A 43 0.41 -10.23 -5.08
CA THR A 43 0.65 -9.31 -6.20
C THR A 43 1.92 -8.48 -5.96
N LEU A 44 2.08 -7.95 -4.76
CA LEU A 44 3.27 -7.16 -4.41
C LEU A 44 4.54 -8.01 -4.44
N VAL A 45 4.46 -9.23 -3.92
CA VAL A 45 5.60 -10.16 -3.95
C VAL A 45 5.98 -10.50 -5.40
N SER A 46 5.00 -10.82 -6.22
CA SER A 46 5.26 -11.22 -7.61
C SER A 46 5.86 -10.10 -8.45
N HIS A 47 5.62 -8.85 -8.08
CA HIS A 47 6.17 -7.68 -8.78
C HIS A 47 7.47 -7.16 -8.17
N GLY A 48 8.02 -7.85 -7.17
CA GLY A 48 9.30 -7.47 -6.58
C GLY A 48 9.26 -6.18 -5.77
N VAL A 49 8.13 -5.87 -5.16
CA VAL A 49 7.99 -4.67 -4.33
C VAL A 49 8.72 -4.87 -3.01
N GLY A 50 9.51 -3.88 -2.59
CA GLY A 50 10.20 -3.91 -1.32
C GLY A 50 9.65 -2.89 -0.32
N LYS A 51 9.22 -1.74 -0.80
CA LYS A 51 8.73 -0.65 0.05
C LYS A 51 7.29 -0.31 -0.29
N VAL A 52 6.49 -0.12 0.76
CA VAL A 52 5.07 0.20 0.63
C VAL A 52 4.76 1.44 1.46
N ALA A 53 4.24 2.48 0.82
CA ALA A 53 3.71 3.64 1.50
C ALA A 53 2.18 3.53 1.51
N MET A 54 1.58 3.74 2.67
CA MET A 54 0.16 3.52 2.85
C MET A 54 -0.49 4.75 3.43
N GLU A 55 -1.58 5.22 2.80
CA GLU A 55 -2.45 6.25 3.32
C GLU A 55 -3.79 5.62 3.72
N SER A 56 -4.39 6.10 4.79
CA SER A 56 -5.69 5.60 5.24
C SER A 56 -6.53 6.74 5.79
N THR A 57 -7.83 6.68 5.54
CA THR A 57 -8.77 7.67 6.05
C THR A 57 -9.08 7.49 7.53
N SER A 58 -8.75 6.34 8.11
CA SER A 58 -8.99 6.03 9.51
C SER A 58 -8.11 4.84 9.89
N ILE A 59 -8.62 3.98 10.78
CA ILE A 59 -7.91 2.81 11.28
C ILE A 59 -7.93 1.63 10.31
N TYR A 60 -8.46 1.79 9.12
CA TYR A 60 -8.62 0.71 8.14
C TYR A 60 -7.28 0.12 7.65
N TRP A 61 -6.18 0.82 7.90
CA TRP A 61 -4.84 0.36 7.55
C TRP A 61 -4.34 -0.83 8.40
N VAL A 62 -4.92 -1.02 9.59
CA VAL A 62 -4.37 -1.97 10.57
C VAL A 62 -4.29 -3.41 10.05
N PRO A 63 -5.36 -4.00 9.49
CA PRO A 63 -5.26 -5.38 8.98
C PRO A 63 -4.29 -5.50 7.79
N ILE A 64 -4.17 -4.45 6.99
CA ILE A 64 -3.26 -4.44 5.84
C ILE A 64 -1.81 -4.40 6.33
N TRP A 65 -1.52 -3.56 7.31
CA TRP A 65 -0.20 -3.50 7.94
C TRP A 65 0.24 -4.88 8.43
N ARG A 66 -0.65 -5.58 9.14
CA ARG A 66 -0.35 -6.89 9.72
C ARG A 66 0.01 -7.93 8.67
N ILE A 67 -0.63 -7.87 7.52
CA ILE A 67 -0.36 -8.81 6.43
C ILE A 67 0.96 -8.47 5.74
N LEU A 68 1.30 -7.19 5.63
CA LEU A 68 2.44 -6.75 4.83
C LEU A 68 3.73 -6.58 5.63
N GLU A 69 3.67 -6.37 6.93
CA GLU A 69 4.85 -5.96 7.71
C GLU A 69 6.00 -6.96 7.70
N CYS A 70 5.70 -8.25 7.52
CA CYS A 70 6.73 -9.30 7.53
C CYS A 70 7.56 -9.34 6.25
N ASP A 71 6.97 -8.94 5.13
CA ASP A 71 7.59 -9.10 3.82
C ASP A 71 8.03 -7.78 3.17
N PHE A 72 7.60 -6.66 3.72
CA PHE A 72 7.82 -5.35 3.12
C PHE A 72 8.22 -4.32 4.17
N ASP A 73 8.95 -3.30 3.72
CA ASP A 73 9.18 -2.10 4.51
C ASP A 73 7.95 -1.19 4.33
N VAL A 74 7.04 -1.24 5.31
CA VAL A 74 5.76 -0.54 5.23
C VAL A 74 5.82 0.75 6.05
N LYS A 75 5.36 1.84 5.46
CA LYS A 75 5.25 3.12 6.13
C LYS A 75 3.84 3.64 6.02
N LEU A 76 3.32 4.13 7.14
CA LEU A 76 2.02 4.78 7.17
C LEU A 76 2.21 6.28 6.97
N VAL A 77 1.59 6.80 5.92
CA VAL A 77 1.60 8.23 5.63
C VAL A 77 0.25 8.80 6.05
N ASN A 78 0.27 9.80 6.92
CA ASN A 78 -0.95 10.45 7.37
C ASN A 78 -1.16 11.73 6.56
N PRO A 79 -2.17 11.77 5.68
CA PRO A 79 -2.41 12.96 4.84
C PRO A 79 -2.67 14.21 5.67
N TYR A 80 -3.37 14.04 6.78
CA TYR A 80 -3.67 15.17 7.69
C TYR A 80 -2.38 15.76 8.26
N PHE A 81 -1.47 14.88 8.69
CA PHE A 81 -0.20 15.32 9.25
C PHE A 81 0.64 16.08 8.21
N ILE A 82 0.67 15.58 6.98
CA ILE A 82 1.41 16.22 5.89
C ILE A 82 0.88 17.64 5.63
N ARG A 83 -0.44 17.81 5.68
CA ARG A 83 -1.07 19.12 5.46
C ARG A 83 -0.71 20.15 6.52
N GLN A 84 -0.27 19.71 7.68
CA GLN A 84 0.09 20.60 8.79
C GLN A 84 1.56 21.01 8.76
N LEU A 85 2.36 20.40 7.92
CA LEU A 85 3.77 20.74 7.80
C LEU A 85 3.91 22.09 7.11
N PRO A 86 4.70 23.01 7.68
CA PRO A 86 4.93 24.31 7.06
C PRO A 86 5.72 24.15 5.76
N GLY A 87 5.34 24.95 4.81
CA GLY A 87 5.99 24.95 3.50
C GLY A 87 5.27 24.13 2.50
#